data_3b00339e5006c66cd3a072741eb39677
#
_entry.id   3b00339e5006c66cd3a072741eb39677
#
_cell.length_a   1.000
_cell.length_b   1.000
_cell.length_c   1.000
_cell.angle_alpha   90.00
_cell.angle_beta   90.00
_cell.angle_gamma   90.00
#
_symmetry.space_group_name_H-M   'P 1'
#
loop_
_entity.id
_entity.type
_entity.pdbx_description
1 polymer ?
#
loop_
_entity_poly.entity_id
_entity_poly.type
_entity_poly.pdbx_seq_one_letter_code
_entity_poly.pdbx_strand_id
1 'polypeptide(L)'
;MNHKKIIPFINAENEYPANVIQLANRYSCEGADELFLYNYTGDEASREEFLSTVREIEKQIDIPFTVGIYVSRFEDAKKALYTGASSVVIRKALLPEEKELNEILRRFDRDKLAVEVDMKADFQNAEQLNAFYEQGFGTVVLKHIDTTKSFSDAIDQCKMTVLIRDGLIRNDLSELLSYSNVYGVSTNYFEDKDIYKAKRALKQNGIAVEVFESLIDFADFKLDANGLIPAIVQDYRTGEVLMLGYMNEESYAKTIETGRMTYFSRSRQKLWLKGETSGHFQYVKSLSLDCDNDTILAKVRQIGAACHTGNRSCFFKELAKKEYIQTNPLTVLMEDYNVIMERKNHPKEGSYTNYLFDKGIDKILKKVGEEATECGEEATEIVIAAKNPDAEELRYEIADFLYHMMVLMAECGLDWNDITKELVNRR
;
A
#
# COMPACT_ATOMS: atom_id res chain seq x y z
N MET A 1 -8.31 19.73 -7.29
CA MET A 1 -9.16 18.89 -8.19
C MET A 1 -8.87 17.44 -7.80
N ASN A 2 -9.88 16.61 -7.58
CA ASN A 2 -9.64 15.18 -7.35
C ASN A 2 -9.24 14.54 -8.67
N HIS A 3 -8.07 13.92 -8.73
CA HIS A 3 -7.63 13.17 -9.90
C HIS A 3 -8.51 11.94 -10.13
N LYS A 4 -8.79 11.64 -11.38
CA LYS A 4 -9.45 10.39 -11.80
C LYS A 4 -8.49 9.22 -11.65
N LYS A 5 -9.02 8.04 -11.31
CA LYS A 5 -8.20 6.87 -10.93
C LYS A 5 -8.34 5.71 -11.92
N ILE A 6 -7.23 5.01 -12.15
CA ILE A 6 -7.21 3.67 -12.77
C ILE A 6 -7.07 2.64 -11.65
N ILE A 7 -8.08 1.78 -11.51
CA ILE A 7 -8.24 0.86 -10.38
C ILE A 7 -8.33 -0.58 -10.91
N PRO A 8 -7.22 -1.30 -11.09
CA PRO A 8 -7.29 -2.71 -11.46
C PRO A 8 -8.12 -3.50 -10.44
N PHE A 9 -8.89 -4.47 -10.93
CA PHE A 9 -9.61 -5.38 -10.05
C PHE A 9 -8.96 -6.77 -10.02
N ILE A 10 -9.08 -7.44 -8.88
CA ILE A 10 -8.62 -8.81 -8.68
C ILE A 10 -9.80 -9.64 -8.19
N ASN A 11 -10.22 -10.58 -9.02
CA ASN A 11 -11.18 -11.61 -8.62
C ASN A 11 -10.43 -12.72 -7.89
N ALA A 12 -10.73 -12.89 -6.60
CA ALA A 12 -10.15 -13.93 -5.78
C ALA A 12 -11.02 -15.20 -5.69
N GLU A 13 -12.18 -15.21 -6.36
CA GLU A 13 -13.04 -16.38 -6.41
C GLU A 13 -12.31 -17.53 -7.13
N ASN A 14 -12.10 -18.66 -6.45
CA ASN A 14 -11.38 -19.83 -6.94
C ASN A 14 -9.90 -19.59 -7.31
N GLU A 15 -9.28 -18.54 -6.79
CA GLU A 15 -7.87 -18.24 -6.99
C GLU A 15 -7.04 -18.62 -5.76
N TYR A 16 -5.79 -19.04 -5.98
CA TYR A 16 -4.87 -19.29 -4.88
C TYR A 16 -4.41 -17.98 -4.24
N PRO A 17 -4.36 -17.87 -2.91
CA PRO A 17 -3.92 -16.68 -2.19
C PRO A 17 -2.60 -16.09 -2.71
N ALA A 18 -1.61 -16.93 -3.00
CA ALA A 18 -0.32 -16.50 -3.53
C ALA A 18 -0.42 -15.74 -4.87
N ASN A 19 -1.32 -16.15 -5.77
CA ASN A 19 -1.55 -15.49 -7.06
C ASN A 19 -2.19 -14.11 -6.86
N VAL A 20 -3.16 -14.03 -5.94
CA VAL A 20 -3.86 -12.78 -5.59
C VAL A 20 -2.87 -11.77 -5.02
N ILE A 21 -2.01 -12.20 -4.07
CA ILE A 21 -0.95 -11.37 -3.46
C ILE A 21 0.05 -10.91 -4.54
N GLN A 22 0.52 -11.80 -5.38
CA GLN A 22 1.47 -11.47 -6.45
C GLN A 22 0.89 -10.43 -7.42
N LEU A 23 -0.37 -10.58 -7.79
CA LEU A 23 -1.06 -9.68 -8.73
C LEU A 23 -1.29 -8.30 -8.11
N ALA A 24 -1.69 -8.24 -6.83
CA ALA A 24 -1.85 -6.99 -6.08
C ALA A 24 -0.51 -6.23 -5.98
N ASN A 25 0.57 -6.93 -5.62
CA ASN A 25 1.91 -6.36 -5.60
C ASN A 25 2.34 -5.80 -6.97
N ARG A 26 2.06 -6.55 -8.05
CA ARG A 26 2.38 -6.11 -9.40
C ARG A 26 1.66 -4.82 -9.76
N TYR A 27 0.34 -4.75 -9.58
CA TYR A 27 -0.42 -3.53 -9.90
C TYR A 27 0.00 -2.33 -9.06
N SER A 28 0.24 -2.53 -7.75
CA SER A 28 0.77 -1.48 -6.87
C SER A 28 2.11 -0.91 -7.37
N CYS A 29 2.97 -1.76 -7.95
CA CYS A 29 4.26 -1.33 -8.50
C CYS A 29 4.14 -0.72 -9.90
N GLU A 30 3.13 -1.08 -10.68
CA GLU A 30 2.95 -0.68 -12.09
C GLU A 30 2.10 0.58 -12.25
N GLY A 31 1.84 1.33 -11.17
CA GLY A 31 1.24 2.67 -11.22
C GLY A 31 -0.27 2.71 -11.04
N ALA A 32 -0.90 1.65 -10.52
CA ALA A 32 -2.30 1.69 -10.11
C ALA A 32 -2.51 2.72 -9.00
N ASP A 33 -3.64 3.42 -9.04
CA ASP A 33 -4.01 4.41 -8.02
C ASP A 33 -4.66 3.77 -6.80
N GLU A 34 -5.34 2.64 -7.02
CA GLU A 34 -6.11 1.89 -6.03
C GLU A 34 -6.32 0.46 -6.55
N LEU A 35 -6.68 -0.49 -5.69
CA LEU A 35 -7.09 -1.83 -6.10
C LEU A 35 -8.55 -2.11 -5.71
N PHE A 36 -9.24 -2.91 -6.52
CA PHE A 36 -10.51 -3.50 -6.15
C PHE A 36 -10.37 -5.01 -6.02
N LEU A 37 -10.33 -5.51 -4.78
CA LEU A 37 -10.19 -6.92 -4.45
C LEU A 37 -11.56 -7.50 -4.13
N TYR A 38 -11.97 -8.63 -4.72
CA TYR A 38 -13.27 -9.18 -4.36
C TYR A 38 -13.33 -10.70 -4.36
N ASN A 39 -14.16 -11.22 -3.44
CA ASN A 39 -14.63 -12.59 -3.38
C ASN A 39 -16.06 -12.57 -2.84
N TYR A 40 -17.04 -12.90 -3.69
CA TYR A 40 -18.46 -12.88 -3.34
C TYR A 40 -19.03 -14.28 -3.04
N THR A 41 -18.19 -15.27 -2.80
CA THR A 41 -18.66 -16.60 -2.39
C THR A 41 -19.35 -16.53 -1.03
N GLY A 42 -20.48 -17.23 -0.91
CA GLY A 42 -21.27 -17.25 0.34
C GLY A 42 -20.68 -18.15 1.42
N ASP A 43 -19.66 -18.94 1.10
CA ASP A 43 -18.98 -19.84 2.05
C ASP A 43 -18.14 -19.08 3.07
N GLU A 44 -18.33 -19.34 4.35
CA GLU A 44 -17.64 -18.64 5.44
C GLU A 44 -16.14 -18.93 5.46
N ALA A 45 -15.72 -20.16 5.19
CA ALA A 45 -14.31 -20.55 5.19
C ALA A 45 -13.55 -19.83 4.05
N SER A 46 -14.13 -19.79 2.85
CA SER A 46 -13.58 -19.06 1.71
C SER A 46 -13.49 -17.54 1.97
N ARG A 47 -14.48 -16.98 2.67
CA ARG A 47 -14.45 -15.55 3.04
C ARG A 47 -13.35 -15.26 4.05
N GLU A 48 -13.15 -16.07 5.09
CA GLU A 48 -12.08 -15.87 6.07
C GLU A 48 -10.69 -16.04 5.44
N GLU A 49 -10.50 -17.02 4.54
CA GLU A 49 -9.26 -17.17 3.77
C GLU A 49 -8.97 -15.93 2.91
N PHE A 50 -10.01 -15.42 2.24
CA PHE A 50 -9.87 -14.20 1.45
C PHE A 50 -9.49 -12.98 2.31
N LEU A 51 -10.15 -12.77 3.46
CA LEU A 51 -9.83 -11.67 4.36
C LEU A 51 -8.41 -11.81 4.94
N SER A 52 -7.96 -13.04 5.21
CA SER A 52 -6.56 -13.30 5.59
C SER A 52 -5.59 -12.91 4.47
N THR A 53 -5.92 -13.27 3.22
CA THR A 53 -5.15 -12.89 2.03
C THR A 53 -5.08 -11.37 1.85
N VAL A 54 -6.20 -10.68 2.08
CA VAL A 54 -6.26 -9.20 2.00
C VAL A 54 -5.36 -8.55 3.06
N ARG A 55 -5.30 -9.07 4.29
CA ARG A 55 -4.37 -8.58 5.33
C ARG A 55 -2.91 -8.75 4.91
N GLU A 56 -2.56 -9.87 4.26
CA GLU A 56 -1.20 -10.05 3.72
C GLU A 56 -0.89 -9.10 2.55
N ILE A 57 -1.88 -8.79 1.71
CA ILE A 57 -1.75 -7.79 0.64
C ILE A 57 -1.52 -6.40 1.25
N GLU A 58 -2.31 -6.04 2.25
CA GLU A 58 -2.22 -4.75 2.95
C GLU A 58 -0.81 -4.46 3.45
N LYS A 59 -0.12 -5.43 4.04
CA LYS A 59 1.27 -5.30 4.51
C LYS A 59 2.27 -5.03 3.37
N GLN A 60 1.96 -5.44 2.15
CA GLN A 60 2.90 -5.44 1.03
C GLN A 60 2.70 -4.29 0.06
N ILE A 61 1.48 -3.75 -0.08
CA ILE A 61 1.18 -2.64 -0.99
C ILE A 61 1.21 -1.29 -0.25
N ASP A 62 1.31 -0.21 -1.00
CA ASP A 62 1.33 1.17 -0.51
C ASP A 62 0.33 2.08 -1.23
N ILE A 63 -0.67 1.45 -1.86
CA ILE A 63 -1.82 2.12 -2.46
C ILE A 63 -3.10 1.67 -1.75
N PRO A 64 -4.13 2.52 -1.68
CA PRO A 64 -5.42 2.15 -1.09
C PRO A 64 -6.08 1.00 -1.87
N PHE A 65 -7.01 0.30 -1.20
CA PHE A 65 -7.80 -0.74 -1.84
C PHE A 65 -9.22 -0.81 -1.27
N THR A 66 -10.11 -1.29 -2.09
CA THR A 66 -11.52 -1.54 -1.77
C THR A 66 -11.78 -3.04 -1.80
N VAL A 67 -12.63 -3.54 -0.90
CA VAL A 67 -12.93 -4.97 -0.76
C VAL A 67 -14.39 -5.27 -1.08
N GLY A 68 -14.64 -6.16 -2.03
CA GLY A 68 -15.95 -6.72 -2.33
C GLY A 68 -16.13 -8.10 -1.71
N ILE A 69 -17.13 -8.29 -0.86
CA ILE A 69 -17.42 -9.58 -0.23
C ILE A 69 -18.93 -9.86 -0.16
N TYR A 70 -19.26 -11.14 0.07
CA TYR A 70 -20.60 -11.50 0.51
C TYR A 70 -20.79 -11.08 1.98
N VAL A 71 -21.75 -10.21 2.22
CA VAL A 71 -22.10 -9.68 3.55
C VAL A 71 -23.46 -10.23 3.94
N SER A 72 -23.53 -10.99 5.02
CA SER A 72 -24.78 -11.49 5.60
C SER A 72 -25.15 -10.78 6.90
N ARG A 73 -24.17 -10.27 7.62
CA ARG A 73 -24.32 -9.61 8.93
C ARG A 73 -23.31 -8.48 9.11
N PHE A 74 -23.56 -7.61 10.09
CA PHE A 74 -22.67 -6.49 10.42
C PHE A 74 -21.19 -6.88 10.59
N GLU A 75 -20.92 -8.01 11.29
CA GLU A 75 -19.54 -8.44 11.55
C GLU A 75 -18.75 -8.77 10.27
N ASP A 76 -19.40 -9.18 9.18
CA ASP A 76 -18.74 -9.45 7.90
C ASP A 76 -18.19 -8.17 7.29
N ALA A 77 -18.99 -7.10 7.26
CA ALA A 77 -18.55 -5.78 6.78
C ALA A 77 -17.45 -5.19 7.67
N LYS A 78 -17.57 -5.34 9.00
CA LYS A 78 -16.57 -4.88 9.95
C LYS A 78 -15.23 -5.59 9.76
N LYS A 79 -15.22 -6.91 9.63
CA LYS A 79 -14.00 -7.69 9.37
C LYS A 79 -13.30 -7.24 8.07
N ALA A 80 -14.08 -6.96 7.01
CA ALA A 80 -13.52 -6.47 5.76
C ALA A 80 -12.86 -5.09 5.91
N LEU A 81 -13.50 -4.14 6.60
CA LEU A 81 -12.89 -2.84 6.88
C LEU A 81 -11.64 -2.95 7.74
N TYR A 82 -11.62 -3.88 8.70
CA TYR A 82 -10.46 -4.10 9.58
C TYR A 82 -9.26 -4.79 8.90
N THR A 83 -9.39 -5.16 7.61
CA THR A 83 -8.23 -5.53 6.78
C THR A 83 -7.44 -4.32 6.27
N GLY A 84 -7.82 -3.08 6.61
CA GLY A 84 -7.25 -1.86 6.07
C GLY A 84 -7.94 -1.36 4.79
N ALA A 85 -9.06 -1.98 4.37
CA ALA A 85 -9.81 -1.56 3.19
C ALA A 85 -10.38 -0.14 3.35
N SER A 86 -10.28 0.67 2.32
CA SER A 86 -10.85 2.02 2.26
C SER A 86 -12.38 1.98 2.32
N SER A 87 -12.98 0.98 1.66
CA SER A 87 -14.43 0.75 1.66
C SER A 87 -14.78 -0.72 1.40
N VAL A 88 -16.01 -1.09 1.75
CA VAL A 88 -16.58 -2.40 1.45
C VAL A 88 -17.63 -2.27 0.37
N VAL A 89 -17.56 -3.11 -0.66
CA VAL A 89 -18.52 -3.19 -1.74
C VAL A 89 -19.47 -4.36 -1.51
N ILE A 90 -20.75 -4.06 -1.42
CA ILE A 90 -21.82 -5.05 -1.31
C ILE A 90 -22.53 -5.14 -2.65
N ARG A 91 -22.69 -6.33 -3.21
CA ARG A 91 -23.41 -6.53 -4.45
C ARG A 91 -24.92 -6.33 -4.24
N LYS A 92 -25.60 -5.52 -5.05
CA LYS A 92 -27.06 -5.31 -4.97
C LYS A 92 -27.83 -6.63 -4.90
N ALA A 93 -27.48 -7.60 -5.76
CA ALA A 93 -28.12 -8.92 -5.81
C ALA A 93 -27.88 -9.79 -4.55
N LEU A 94 -26.95 -9.38 -3.67
CA LEU A 94 -26.52 -10.10 -2.47
C LEU A 94 -26.64 -9.20 -1.22
N LEU A 95 -27.49 -8.19 -1.24
CA LEU A 95 -27.75 -7.35 -0.07
C LEU A 95 -28.28 -8.24 1.08
N PRO A 96 -27.81 -8.01 2.31
CA PRO A 96 -28.31 -8.73 3.48
C PRO A 96 -29.78 -8.39 3.78
N GLU A 97 -30.38 -9.11 4.72
CA GLU A 97 -31.73 -8.79 5.21
C GLU A 97 -31.81 -7.33 5.69
N GLU A 98 -32.97 -6.69 5.53
CA GLU A 98 -33.16 -5.28 5.82
C GLU A 98 -32.66 -4.85 7.22
N LYS A 99 -32.87 -5.69 8.22
CA LYS A 99 -32.42 -5.44 9.60
C LYS A 99 -30.90 -5.31 9.67
N GLU A 100 -30.18 -6.26 9.09
CA GLU A 100 -28.71 -6.29 9.07
C GLU A 100 -28.15 -5.15 8.22
N LEU A 101 -28.76 -4.89 7.05
CA LEU A 101 -28.38 -3.77 6.20
C LEU A 101 -28.51 -2.43 6.95
N ASN A 102 -29.63 -2.19 7.62
CA ASN A 102 -29.85 -0.97 8.39
C ASN A 102 -28.84 -0.84 9.56
N GLU A 103 -28.42 -1.93 10.17
CA GLU A 103 -27.38 -1.89 11.20
C GLU A 103 -26.03 -1.48 10.61
N ILE A 104 -25.64 -2.03 9.46
CA ILE A 104 -24.41 -1.70 8.73
C ILE A 104 -24.40 -0.21 8.36
N LEU A 105 -25.46 0.25 7.69
CA LEU A 105 -25.61 1.64 7.20
C LEU A 105 -25.63 2.69 8.33
N ARG A 106 -26.06 2.30 9.54
CA ARG A 106 -26.06 3.17 10.71
C ARG A 106 -24.71 3.27 11.40
N ARG A 107 -23.89 2.17 11.37
CA ARG A 107 -22.65 2.07 12.15
C ARG A 107 -21.42 2.52 11.39
N PHE A 108 -21.46 2.50 10.06
CA PHE A 108 -20.34 2.93 9.23
C PHE A 108 -20.68 4.22 8.49
N ASP A 109 -19.71 5.07 8.33
CA ASP A 109 -19.81 6.26 7.50
C ASP A 109 -20.04 5.85 6.04
N ARG A 110 -20.84 6.66 5.31
CA ARG A 110 -21.23 6.34 3.94
C ARG A 110 -20.05 6.18 2.96
N ASP A 111 -18.94 6.86 3.20
CA ASP A 111 -17.71 6.73 2.40
C ASP A 111 -17.04 5.36 2.54
N LYS A 112 -17.35 4.61 3.60
CA LYS A 112 -16.92 3.23 3.83
C LYS A 112 -17.78 2.19 3.14
N LEU A 113 -18.91 2.57 2.57
CA LEU A 113 -19.90 1.64 2.02
C LEU A 113 -20.18 1.94 0.55
N ALA A 114 -20.00 0.91 -0.27
CA ALA A 114 -20.31 0.95 -1.69
C ALA A 114 -21.29 -0.16 -2.08
N VAL A 115 -22.15 0.10 -3.06
CA VAL A 115 -23.04 -0.89 -3.65
C VAL A 115 -22.64 -1.19 -5.09
N GLU A 116 -22.43 -2.49 -5.43
CA GLU A 116 -22.20 -2.91 -6.83
C GLU A 116 -23.52 -3.22 -7.52
N VAL A 117 -23.75 -2.57 -8.65
CA VAL A 117 -24.95 -2.72 -9.49
C VAL A 117 -24.54 -3.25 -10.87
N ASP A 118 -25.20 -4.32 -11.32
CA ASP A 118 -25.03 -4.88 -12.66
C ASP A 118 -26.06 -4.23 -13.61
N MET A 119 -25.62 -3.25 -14.39
CA MET A 119 -26.47 -2.44 -15.26
C MET A 119 -27.09 -3.21 -16.43
N LYS A 120 -26.52 -4.37 -16.79
CA LYS A 120 -27.09 -5.26 -17.82
C LYS A 120 -28.17 -6.17 -17.25
N ALA A 121 -27.97 -6.67 -16.05
CA ALA A 121 -28.94 -7.56 -15.40
C ALA A 121 -30.14 -6.77 -14.83
N ASP A 122 -29.89 -5.57 -14.32
CA ASP A 122 -30.87 -4.73 -13.64
C ASP A 122 -30.50 -3.25 -13.80
N PHE A 123 -30.90 -2.66 -14.94
CA PHE A 123 -30.66 -1.24 -15.20
C PHE A 123 -31.27 -0.38 -14.12
N GLN A 124 -30.49 0.54 -13.59
CA GLN A 124 -30.92 1.52 -12.60
C GLN A 124 -30.86 2.93 -13.19
N ASN A 125 -31.99 3.64 -13.16
CA ASN A 125 -32.00 5.06 -13.47
C ASN A 125 -31.48 5.90 -12.29
N ALA A 126 -31.35 7.22 -12.47
CA ALA A 126 -30.83 8.12 -11.44
C ALA A 126 -31.61 8.07 -10.13
N GLU A 127 -32.97 7.96 -10.18
CA GLU A 127 -33.80 7.88 -8.98
C GLU A 127 -33.52 6.62 -8.18
N GLN A 128 -33.42 5.48 -8.86
CA GLN A 128 -33.07 4.20 -8.23
C GLN A 128 -31.69 4.16 -7.66
N LEU A 129 -30.67 4.75 -8.34
CA LEU A 129 -29.31 4.90 -7.81
C LEU A 129 -29.32 5.82 -6.58
N ASN A 130 -30.03 6.94 -6.63
CA ASN A 130 -30.13 7.88 -5.51
C ASN A 130 -30.87 7.30 -4.30
N ALA A 131 -31.72 6.28 -4.46
CA ALA A 131 -32.30 5.56 -3.34
C ALA A 131 -31.25 4.88 -2.47
N PHE A 132 -30.16 4.36 -3.04
CA PHE A 132 -29.01 3.82 -2.27
C PHE A 132 -28.28 4.92 -1.51
N TYR A 133 -28.13 6.11 -2.09
CA TYR A 133 -27.58 7.26 -1.39
C TYR A 133 -28.40 7.65 -0.16
N GLU A 134 -29.73 7.70 -0.29
CA GLU A 134 -30.62 8.01 0.82
C GLU A 134 -30.59 6.90 1.90
N GLN A 135 -30.36 5.66 1.52
CA GLN A 135 -30.13 4.56 2.47
C GLN A 135 -28.82 4.70 3.27
N GLY A 136 -27.77 5.35 2.72
CA GLY A 136 -26.50 5.57 3.41
C GLY A 136 -25.27 5.09 2.67
N PHE A 137 -25.37 4.62 1.42
CA PHE A 137 -24.19 4.32 0.60
C PHE A 137 -23.55 5.60 0.05
N GLY A 138 -22.21 5.66 0.02
CA GLY A 138 -21.47 6.80 -0.52
C GLY A 138 -20.97 6.59 -1.94
N THR A 139 -20.75 5.34 -2.33
CA THR A 139 -20.21 4.96 -3.64
C THR A 139 -21.08 3.92 -4.32
N VAL A 140 -21.24 4.05 -5.63
CA VAL A 140 -21.80 3.00 -6.47
C VAL A 140 -20.76 2.47 -7.45
N VAL A 141 -20.65 1.14 -7.53
CA VAL A 141 -19.83 0.43 -8.52
C VAL A 141 -20.74 -0.06 -9.63
N LEU A 142 -20.63 0.54 -10.82
CA LEU A 142 -21.47 0.19 -11.98
C LEU A 142 -20.74 -0.80 -12.87
N LYS A 143 -21.34 -1.96 -13.05
CA LYS A 143 -20.80 -3.09 -13.83
C LYS A 143 -21.62 -3.32 -15.08
N HIS A 144 -20.98 -3.83 -16.15
CA HIS A 144 -21.60 -4.12 -17.44
C HIS A 144 -22.38 -2.93 -18.01
N ILE A 145 -21.73 -1.79 -18.04
CA ILE A 145 -22.30 -0.56 -18.56
C ILE A 145 -22.48 -0.60 -20.09
N ASP A 146 -23.48 0.13 -20.56
CA ASP A 146 -23.64 0.49 -21.96
C ASP A 146 -23.72 2.02 -22.06
N THR A 147 -22.77 2.65 -22.78
CA THR A 147 -22.65 4.12 -22.87
C THR A 147 -23.78 4.74 -23.72
N THR A 148 -25.01 4.39 -23.40
CA THR A 148 -26.23 4.98 -23.97
C THR A 148 -26.56 6.30 -23.30
N LYS A 149 -27.45 7.07 -23.93
CA LYS A 149 -27.95 8.30 -23.32
C LYS A 149 -28.60 8.07 -21.95
N SER A 150 -29.34 6.97 -21.79
CA SER A 150 -29.97 6.62 -20.50
C SER A 150 -28.95 6.35 -19.40
N PHE A 151 -27.81 5.77 -19.75
CA PHE A 151 -26.69 5.57 -18.83
C PHE A 151 -26.05 6.91 -18.44
N SER A 152 -25.79 7.79 -19.42
CA SER A 152 -25.25 9.13 -19.17
C SER A 152 -26.15 9.94 -18.24
N ASP A 153 -27.46 9.97 -18.51
CA ASP A 153 -28.45 10.65 -17.68
C ASP A 153 -28.48 10.08 -16.24
N ALA A 154 -28.32 8.76 -16.08
CA ALA A 154 -28.32 8.13 -14.77
C ALA A 154 -27.06 8.51 -13.97
N ILE A 155 -25.89 8.59 -14.61
CA ILE A 155 -24.64 9.00 -13.96
C ILE A 155 -24.68 10.49 -13.59
N ASP A 156 -25.02 11.36 -14.53
CA ASP A 156 -24.95 12.83 -14.33
C ASP A 156 -25.86 13.30 -13.18
N GLN A 157 -26.94 12.58 -12.90
CA GLN A 157 -27.87 12.88 -11.81
C GLN A 157 -27.63 12.05 -10.54
N CYS A 158 -26.65 11.15 -10.54
CA CYS A 158 -26.31 10.33 -9.38
C CYS A 158 -25.63 11.16 -8.29
N LYS A 159 -26.15 11.09 -7.06
CA LYS A 159 -25.59 11.78 -5.88
C LYS A 159 -24.36 11.08 -5.30
N MET A 160 -24.17 9.79 -5.60
CA MET A 160 -23.03 9.00 -5.11
C MET A 160 -21.79 9.24 -5.96
N THR A 161 -20.63 8.97 -5.37
CA THR A 161 -19.39 8.78 -6.12
C THR A 161 -19.52 7.52 -6.98
N VAL A 162 -19.13 7.59 -8.26
CA VAL A 162 -19.29 6.49 -9.21
C VAL A 162 -17.93 5.86 -9.53
N LEU A 163 -17.81 4.55 -9.33
CA LEU A 163 -16.75 3.71 -9.86
C LEU A 163 -17.32 2.88 -11.02
N ILE A 164 -16.75 3.01 -12.20
CA ILE A 164 -17.13 2.17 -13.34
C ILE A 164 -16.26 0.93 -13.35
N ARG A 165 -16.87 -0.25 -13.21
CA ARG A 165 -16.19 -1.53 -13.38
C ARG A 165 -16.40 -2.05 -14.78
N ASP A 166 -15.37 -1.90 -15.61
CA ASP A 166 -15.43 -2.25 -17.03
C ASP A 166 -14.66 -3.54 -17.33
N GLY A 167 -15.31 -4.49 -17.96
CA GLY A 167 -14.73 -5.76 -18.40
C GLY A 167 -14.41 -5.82 -19.90
N LEU A 168 -14.57 -4.70 -20.62
CA LEU A 168 -14.26 -4.62 -22.05
C LEU A 168 -12.82 -4.19 -22.27
N ILE A 169 -12.20 -4.65 -23.36
CA ILE A 169 -10.89 -4.15 -23.81
C ILE A 169 -11.12 -2.77 -24.42
N ARG A 170 -10.45 -1.75 -23.86
CA ARG A 170 -10.53 -0.37 -24.33
C ARG A 170 -9.15 0.18 -24.60
N ASN A 171 -9.02 0.89 -25.72
CA ASN A 171 -7.81 1.62 -26.07
C ASN A 171 -7.79 3.02 -25.44
N ASP A 172 -8.98 3.56 -25.10
CA ASP A 172 -9.16 4.87 -24.48
C ASP A 172 -10.21 4.76 -23.33
N LEU A 173 -9.87 5.28 -22.17
CA LEU A 173 -10.75 5.36 -21.00
C LEU A 173 -11.34 6.77 -20.82
N SER A 174 -11.04 7.72 -21.72
CA SER A 174 -11.41 9.13 -21.59
C SER A 174 -12.91 9.32 -21.54
N GLU A 175 -13.69 8.58 -22.36
CA GLU A 175 -15.13 8.63 -22.37
C GLU A 175 -15.71 8.31 -20.98
N LEU A 176 -15.24 7.23 -20.34
CA LEU A 176 -15.74 6.79 -19.03
C LEU A 176 -15.34 7.74 -17.90
N LEU A 177 -14.16 8.37 -18.00
CA LEU A 177 -13.64 9.29 -16.99
C LEU A 177 -14.05 10.74 -17.21
N SER A 178 -14.76 11.06 -18.31
CA SER A 178 -15.24 12.41 -18.59
C SER A 178 -16.39 12.87 -17.68
N TYR A 179 -17.16 11.92 -17.12
CA TYR A 179 -18.26 12.24 -16.20
C TYR A 179 -17.73 12.80 -14.87
N SER A 180 -18.34 13.88 -14.40
CA SER A 180 -17.84 14.63 -13.23
C SER A 180 -17.81 13.79 -11.95
N ASN A 181 -18.85 12.98 -11.70
CA ASN A 181 -19.02 12.15 -10.51
C ASN A 181 -18.36 10.75 -10.61
N VAL A 182 -17.85 10.35 -11.78
CA VAL A 182 -17.00 9.17 -11.91
C VAL A 182 -15.61 9.49 -11.37
N TYR A 183 -15.21 8.85 -10.27
CA TYR A 183 -13.89 9.07 -9.68
C TYR A 183 -12.82 8.15 -10.25
N GLY A 184 -13.23 6.99 -10.82
CA GLY A 184 -12.28 6.03 -11.37
C GLY A 184 -12.93 4.98 -12.25
N VAL A 185 -12.08 4.27 -12.99
CA VAL A 185 -12.46 3.08 -13.77
C VAL A 185 -11.70 1.89 -13.22
N SER A 186 -12.47 0.85 -12.84
CA SER A 186 -11.93 -0.44 -12.41
C SER A 186 -11.86 -1.38 -13.62
N THR A 187 -10.64 -1.56 -14.16
CA THR A 187 -10.42 -2.37 -15.36
C THR A 187 -9.04 -3.00 -15.39
N ASN A 188 -8.93 -4.19 -16.02
CA ASN A 188 -7.68 -4.86 -16.35
C ASN A 188 -7.47 -4.98 -17.87
N TYR A 189 -8.38 -4.42 -18.66
CA TYR A 189 -8.51 -4.65 -20.10
C TYR A 189 -8.21 -3.39 -20.91
N PHE A 190 -7.01 -2.84 -20.73
CA PHE A 190 -6.45 -1.81 -21.61
C PHE A 190 -5.33 -2.42 -22.43
N GLU A 191 -5.08 -1.88 -23.63
CA GLU A 191 -4.38 -2.53 -24.75
C GLU A 191 -3.03 -3.13 -24.34
N ASP A 192 -2.16 -2.35 -23.73
CA ASP A 192 -0.80 -2.80 -23.41
C ASP A 192 -0.63 -3.23 -21.94
N LYS A 193 -1.71 -3.20 -21.15
CA LYS A 193 -1.67 -3.36 -19.68
C LYS A 193 -0.65 -2.43 -18.99
N ASP A 194 -0.32 -1.32 -19.64
CA ASP A 194 0.61 -0.30 -19.16
C ASP A 194 -0.17 0.89 -18.58
N ILE A 195 -0.28 0.91 -17.25
CA ILE A 195 -1.04 1.94 -16.53
C ILE A 195 -0.40 3.31 -16.70
N TYR A 196 0.94 3.41 -16.73
CA TYR A 196 1.62 4.67 -16.95
C TYR A 196 1.32 5.25 -18.33
N LYS A 197 1.31 4.40 -19.37
CA LYS A 197 0.93 4.81 -20.74
C LYS A 197 -0.53 5.26 -20.80
N ALA A 198 -1.44 4.51 -20.19
CA ALA A 198 -2.86 4.85 -20.13
C ALA A 198 -3.09 6.21 -19.44
N LYS A 199 -2.43 6.47 -18.30
CA LYS A 199 -2.51 7.75 -17.61
C LYS A 199 -1.98 8.92 -18.44
N ARG A 200 -0.87 8.74 -19.15
CA ARG A 200 -0.35 9.78 -20.05
C ARG A 200 -1.33 10.11 -21.18
N ALA A 201 -1.93 9.10 -21.80
CA ALA A 201 -2.96 9.30 -22.82
C ALA A 201 -4.19 10.04 -22.25
N LEU A 202 -4.65 9.67 -21.06
CA LEU A 202 -5.75 10.37 -20.38
C LEU A 202 -5.42 11.85 -20.14
N LYS A 203 -4.21 12.15 -19.65
CA LYS A 203 -3.76 13.54 -19.44
C LYS A 203 -3.73 14.32 -20.75
N GLN A 204 -3.24 13.73 -21.84
CA GLN A 204 -3.24 14.33 -23.17
C GLN A 204 -4.67 14.62 -23.66
N ASN A 205 -5.63 13.78 -23.32
CA ASN A 205 -7.05 13.96 -23.62
C ASN A 205 -7.78 14.91 -22.64
N GLY A 206 -7.04 15.60 -21.76
CA GLY A 206 -7.61 16.59 -20.83
C GLY A 206 -8.25 16.01 -19.56
N ILE A 207 -8.10 14.72 -19.31
CA ILE A 207 -8.56 14.08 -18.06
C ILE A 207 -7.52 14.32 -16.95
N ALA A 208 -7.96 14.85 -15.82
CA ALA A 208 -7.10 15.09 -14.66
C ALA A 208 -6.76 13.75 -13.97
N VAL A 209 -5.59 13.22 -14.24
CA VAL A 209 -5.02 12.00 -13.62
C VAL A 209 -3.67 12.30 -13.00
N GLU A 210 -3.28 11.54 -12.00
CA GLU A 210 -1.91 11.61 -11.48
C GLU A 210 -0.96 10.87 -12.42
N VAL A 211 0.06 11.57 -12.92
CA VAL A 211 1.06 11.03 -13.85
C VAL A 211 2.44 11.17 -13.23
N PHE A 212 3.24 10.10 -13.29
CA PHE A 212 4.65 10.17 -12.95
C PHE A 212 5.39 10.87 -14.09
N GLU A 213 5.84 12.10 -13.84
CA GLU A 213 6.50 12.95 -14.82
C GLU A 213 7.63 13.77 -14.18
N SER A 214 8.57 14.22 -14.99
CA SER A 214 9.63 15.12 -14.53
C SER A 214 9.07 16.53 -14.28
N LEU A 215 9.47 17.10 -13.15
CA LEU A 215 9.15 18.48 -12.79
C LEU A 215 10.23 19.47 -13.28
N ILE A 216 11.39 18.95 -13.72
CA ILE A 216 12.58 19.72 -14.12
C ILE A 216 13.05 19.17 -15.47
N ASP A 217 13.47 20.04 -16.39
CA ASP A 217 14.03 19.63 -17.67
C ASP A 217 15.39 18.96 -17.45
N PHE A 218 15.68 17.89 -18.20
CA PHE A 218 16.97 17.21 -18.12
C PHE A 218 18.13 18.12 -18.54
N ALA A 219 17.87 19.13 -19.37
CA ALA A 219 18.84 20.15 -19.75
C ALA A 219 19.36 21.00 -18.58
N ASP A 220 18.62 21.04 -17.46
CA ASP A 220 19.03 21.75 -16.23
C ASP A 220 19.95 20.91 -15.34
N PHE A 221 20.22 19.63 -15.69
CA PHE A 221 21.10 18.75 -14.95
C PHE A 221 22.57 19.03 -15.28
N LYS A 222 23.42 19.00 -14.28
CA LYS A 222 24.88 19.06 -14.45
C LYS A 222 25.45 17.66 -14.65
N LEU A 223 25.83 17.38 -15.88
CA LEU A 223 26.38 16.09 -16.27
C LEU A 223 27.89 16.04 -16.17
N ASP A 224 28.45 14.85 -15.98
CA ASP A 224 29.89 14.63 -16.08
C ASP A 224 30.38 14.82 -17.55
N ALA A 225 31.72 14.72 -17.76
CA ALA A 225 32.34 14.85 -19.08
C ALA A 225 31.85 13.79 -20.11
N ASN A 226 31.17 12.73 -19.66
CA ASN A 226 30.62 11.67 -20.51
C ASN A 226 29.10 11.83 -20.72
N GLY A 227 28.49 12.94 -20.27
CA GLY A 227 27.06 13.16 -20.35
C GLY A 227 26.24 12.31 -19.36
N LEU A 228 26.83 11.94 -18.23
CA LEU A 228 26.20 11.09 -17.22
C LEU A 228 25.98 11.84 -15.91
N ILE A 229 24.92 11.47 -15.19
CA ILE A 229 24.65 11.89 -13.83
C ILE A 229 24.63 10.66 -12.91
N PRO A 230 25.29 10.68 -11.74
CA PRO A 230 25.17 9.63 -10.75
C PRO A 230 23.77 9.61 -10.12
N ALA A 231 23.29 8.41 -9.81
CA ALA A 231 22.04 8.20 -9.10
C ALA A 231 22.28 7.33 -7.87
N ILE A 232 22.14 7.93 -6.69
CA ILE A 232 22.14 7.24 -5.40
C ILE A 232 20.76 6.61 -5.22
N VAL A 233 20.72 5.30 -5.02
CA VAL A 233 19.47 4.53 -4.90
C VAL A 233 19.25 4.14 -3.47
N GLN A 234 18.10 4.54 -2.93
CA GLN A 234 17.70 4.35 -1.54
C GLN A 234 16.39 3.58 -1.46
N ASP A 235 16.30 2.62 -0.56
CA ASP A 235 15.02 1.97 -0.24
C ASP A 235 14.08 2.99 0.43
N TYR A 236 12.86 3.15 -0.09
CA TYR A 236 11.94 4.19 0.36
C TYR A 236 11.37 3.94 1.76
N ARG A 237 11.30 2.68 2.21
CA ARG A 237 10.79 2.30 3.54
C ARG A 237 11.86 2.38 4.62
N THR A 238 13.03 1.78 4.33
CA THR A 238 14.09 1.63 5.33
C THR A 238 15.08 2.79 5.35
N GLY A 239 15.14 3.58 4.26
CA GLY A 239 16.18 4.59 4.09
C GLY A 239 17.56 4.03 3.78
N GLU A 240 17.71 2.69 3.61
CA GLU A 240 18.98 2.05 3.28
C GLU A 240 19.45 2.45 1.89
N VAL A 241 20.72 2.84 1.77
CA VAL A 241 21.35 3.08 0.47
C VAL A 241 21.69 1.74 -0.18
N LEU A 242 21.08 1.48 -1.33
CA LEU A 242 21.13 0.19 -2.01
C LEU A 242 22.29 0.09 -3.01
N MET A 243 22.48 1.11 -3.83
CA MET A 243 23.50 1.14 -4.87
C MET A 243 23.72 2.54 -5.41
N LEU A 244 24.76 2.70 -6.23
CA LEU A 244 24.96 3.85 -7.10
C LEU A 244 24.92 3.37 -8.55
N GLY A 245 24.13 4.05 -9.37
CA GLY A 245 24.07 3.88 -10.82
C GLY A 245 24.44 5.16 -11.55
N TYR A 246 24.46 5.11 -12.89
CA TYR A 246 24.64 6.29 -13.73
C TYR A 246 23.51 6.36 -14.74
N MET A 247 23.08 7.57 -15.03
CA MET A 247 22.01 7.84 -15.99
C MET A 247 22.47 8.84 -17.05
N ASN A 248 22.03 8.65 -18.28
CA ASN A 248 22.02 9.64 -19.33
C ASN A 248 20.57 10.06 -19.60
N GLU A 249 20.37 11.02 -20.49
CA GLU A 249 19.04 11.52 -20.84
C GLU A 249 18.06 10.40 -21.21
N GLU A 250 18.49 9.46 -22.07
CA GLU A 250 17.64 8.36 -22.53
C GLU A 250 17.23 7.42 -21.38
N SER A 251 18.16 7.07 -20.48
CA SER A 251 17.86 6.21 -19.32
C SER A 251 16.95 6.94 -18.32
N TYR A 252 17.12 8.24 -18.14
CA TYR A 252 16.24 9.05 -17.31
C TYR A 252 14.83 9.11 -17.91
N ALA A 253 14.70 9.45 -19.19
CA ALA A 253 13.41 9.47 -19.88
C ALA A 253 12.70 8.12 -19.80
N LYS A 254 13.45 7.01 -19.96
CA LYS A 254 12.90 5.64 -19.83
C LYS A 254 12.45 5.31 -18.40
N THR A 255 13.17 5.84 -17.41
CA THR A 255 12.77 5.69 -15.99
C THR A 255 11.46 6.42 -15.71
N ILE A 256 11.31 7.65 -16.18
CA ILE A 256 10.07 8.43 -16.06
C ILE A 256 8.91 7.75 -16.83
N GLU A 257 9.20 7.24 -18.03
CA GLU A 257 8.19 6.55 -18.85
C GLU A 257 7.63 5.30 -18.18
N THR A 258 8.49 4.51 -17.53
CA THR A 258 8.12 3.16 -17.06
C THR A 258 7.91 3.06 -15.55
N GLY A 259 8.32 4.08 -14.78
CA GLY A 259 8.37 4.02 -13.32
C GLY A 259 9.40 3.01 -12.78
N ARG A 260 10.31 2.50 -13.63
CA ARG A 260 11.33 1.52 -13.29
C ARG A 260 12.73 2.08 -13.53
N MET A 261 13.63 1.91 -12.56
CA MET A 261 15.00 2.40 -12.69
C MET A 261 15.71 1.79 -13.88
N THR A 262 16.02 2.64 -14.85
CA THR A 262 16.83 2.33 -16.02
C THR A 262 18.12 3.13 -15.95
N TYR A 263 19.25 2.48 -16.07
CA TYR A 263 20.57 3.08 -15.99
C TYR A 263 21.31 3.04 -17.32
N PHE A 264 22.37 3.84 -17.42
CA PHE A 264 23.35 3.72 -18.48
C PHE A 264 24.59 2.96 -17.98
N SER A 265 24.86 1.81 -18.59
CA SER A 265 26.04 1.00 -18.25
C SER A 265 27.29 1.56 -18.90
N ARG A 266 28.19 2.15 -18.10
CA ARG A 266 29.46 2.72 -18.57
C ARG A 266 30.37 1.70 -19.25
N SER A 267 30.39 0.46 -18.76
CA SER A 267 31.23 -0.61 -19.34
C SER A 267 30.67 -1.22 -20.62
N ARG A 268 29.32 -1.29 -20.74
CA ARG A 268 28.63 -1.88 -21.89
C ARG A 268 28.16 -0.85 -22.91
N GLN A 269 28.25 0.45 -22.54
CA GLN A 269 27.79 1.60 -23.36
C GLN A 269 26.34 1.40 -23.87
N LYS A 270 25.44 0.96 -22.98
CA LYS A 270 24.02 0.74 -23.33
C LYS A 270 23.11 0.92 -22.13
N LEU A 271 21.83 1.08 -22.40
CA LEU A 271 20.80 1.10 -21.37
C LEU A 271 20.75 -0.24 -20.63
N TRP A 272 20.39 -0.16 -19.37
CA TRP A 272 20.21 -1.30 -18.50
C TRP A 272 19.03 -1.09 -17.57
N LEU A 273 17.93 -1.82 -17.83
CA LEU A 273 16.81 -1.89 -16.93
C LEU A 273 17.18 -2.76 -15.72
N LYS A 274 17.13 -2.16 -14.54
CA LYS A 274 17.41 -2.91 -13.29
C LYS A 274 16.37 -4.00 -13.08
N GLY A 275 16.84 -5.24 -12.95
CA GLY A 275 15.96 -6.40 -12.74
C GLY A 275 15.54 -7.13 -14.03
N GLU A 276 15.90 -6.63 -15.21
CA GLU A 276 15.51 -7.24 -16.50
C GLU A 276 15.81 -8.75 -16.57
N THR A 277 16.96 -9.17 -16.04
CA THR A 277 17.39 -10.58 -16.07
C THR A 277 17.06 -11.33 -14.78
N SER A 278 17.15 -10.64 -13.61
CA SER A 278 17.03 -11.27 -12.29
C SER A 278 15.63 -11.21 -11.67
N GLY A 279 14.72 -10.41 -12.23
CA GLY A 279 13.44 -10.08 -11.60
C GLY A 279 13.54 -9.09 -10.43
N HIS A 280 14.77 -8.68 -10.05
CA HIS A 280 15.00 -7.75 -8.93
C HIS A 280 14.85 -6.30 -9.38
N PHE A 281 13.61 -5.92 -9.73
CA PHE A 281 13.27 -4.59 -10.20
C PHE A 281 13.38 -3.53 -9.10
N GLN A 282 13.56 -2.29 -9.54
CA GLN A 282 13.49 -1.09 -8.73
C GLN A 282 12.34 -0.20 -9.24
N TYR A 283 11.26 -0.12 -8.49
CA TYR A 283 10.12 0.72 -8.82
C TYR A 283 10.28 2.09 -8.14
N VAL A 284 10.24 3.14 -8.93
CA VAL A 284 10.49 4.51 -8.46
C VAL A 284 9.33 5.00 -7.60
N LYS A 285 9.64 5.58 -6.45
CA LYS A 285 8.72 6.32 -5.60
C LYS A 285 8.93 7.83 -5.71
N SER A 286 10.18 8.27 -5.76
CA SER A 286 10.52 9.66 -6.04
C SER A 286 11.93 9.77 -6.59
N LEU A 287 12.15 10.81 -7.38
CA LEU A 287 13.46 11.27 -7.83
C LEU A 287 13.64 12.70 -7.36
N SER A 288 14.79 13.02 -6.81
CA SER A 288 15.18 14.36 -6.37
C SER A 288 16.57 14.66 -6.86
N LEU A 289 16.85 15.91 -7.22
CA LEU A 289 18.19 16.43 -7.48
C LEU A 289 18.76 17.01 -6.19
N ASP A 290 20.07 16.99 -6.06
CA ASP A 290 20.78 17.72 -5.01
C ASP A 290 20.83 19.23 -5.33
N CYS A 291 21.46 19.99 -4.44
CA CYS A 291 21.38 21.45 -4.47
C CYS A 291 22.07 22.12 -5.68
N ASP A 292 22.97 21.44 -6.35
CA ASP A 292 23.70 21.93 -7.52
C ASP A 292 23.44 21.12 -8.80
N ASN A 293 22.43 20.23 -8.77
CA ASN A 293 21.88 19.48 -9.89
C ASN A 293 22.85 18.45 -10.50
N ASP A 294 23.81 17.94 -9.76
CA ASP A 294 24.81 17.00 -10.27
C ASP A 294 24.64 15.56 -9.78
N THR A 295 23.65 15.30 -8.89
CA THR A 295 23.37 13.98 -8.32
C THR A 295 21.88 13.74 -8.14
N ILE A 296 21.39 12.57 -8.58
CA ILE A 296 20.01 12.13 -8.36
C ILE A 296 19.95 11.26 -7.08
N LEU A 297 19.00 11.56 -6.19
CA LEU A 297 18.54 10.64 -5.16
C LEU A 297 17.26 9.95 -5.64
N ALA A 298 17.34 8.64 -5.88
CA ALA A 298 16.21 7.82 -6.28
C ALA A 298 15.70 7.00 -5.09
N LYS A 299 14.51 7.32 -4.57
CA LYS A 299 13.81 6.46 -3.60
C LYS A 299 13.01 5.42 -4.36
N VAL A 300 13.27 4.14 -4.07
CA VAL A 300 12.69 3.02 -4.81
C VAL A 300 12.12 1.96 -3.88
N ARG A 301 11.10 1.23 -4.38
CA ARG A 301 10.75 -0.08 -3.85
C ARG A 301 11.64 -1.11 -4.51
N GLN A 302 12.55 -1.70 -3.74
CA GLN A 302 13.45 -2.76 -4.21
C GLN A 302 12.78 -4.13 -4.10
N ILE A 303 12.71 -4.86 -5.20
CA ILE A 303 12.31 -6.28 -5.20
C ILE A 303 13.58 -7.14 -5.12
N GLY A 304 13.65 -8.01 -4.11
CA GLY A 304 14.83 -8.88 -3.91
C GLY A 304 16.13 -8.11 -3.66
N ALA A 305 17.26 -8.70 -4.06
CA ALA A 305 18.58 -8.13 -3.85
C ALA A 305 18.94 -7.03 -4.85
N ALA A 306 19.44 -5.89 -4.37
CA ALA A 306 19.95 -4.85 -5.26
C ALA A 306 21.27 -5.24 -5.91
N CYS A 307 22.14 -5.93 -5.15
CA CYS A 307 23.46 -6.35 -5.63
C CYS A 307 23.37 -7.62 -6.49
N HIS A 308 24.20 -7.69 -7.54
CA HIS A 308 24.34 -8.88 -8.39
C HIS A 308 24.95 -10.09 -7.66
N THR A 309 25.56 -9.88 -6.51
CA THR A 309 26.10 -10.94 -5.64
C THR A 309 25.05 -11.56 -4.71
N GLY A 310 23.80 -11.10 -4.78
CA GLY A 310 22.70 -11.56 -3.92
C GLY A 310 22.54 -10.78 -2.61
N ASN A 311 23.41 -9.80 -2.32
CA ASN A 311 23.26 -8.94 -1.16
C ASN A 311 22.16 -7.90 -1.38
N ARG A 312 21.46 -7.52 -0.31
CA ARG A 312 20.42 -6.49 -0.36
C ARG A 312 20.96 -5.15 -0.86
N SER A 313 22.11 -4.71 -0.34
CA SER A 313 22.82 -3.50 -0.74
C SER A 313 24.16 -3.84 -1.41
N CYS A 314 24.65 -2.95 -2.28
CA CYS A 314 26.01 -3.03 -2.82
C CYS A 314 27.09 -2.60 -1.81
N PHE A 315 26.70 -1.93 -0.73
CA PHE A 315 27.59 -1.36 0.29
C PHE A 315 27.81 -2.31 1.48
N PHE A 316 28.12 -3.57 1.21
CA PHE A 316 28.31 -4.60 2.24
C PHE A 316 29.77 -4.83 2.64
N LYS A 317 30.75 -4.16 1.99
CA LYS A 317 32.16 -4.25 2.34
C LYS A 317 32.57 -3.03 3.15
N GLU A 318 32.92 -3.24 4.41
CA GLU A 318 33.51 -2.16 5.21
C GLU A 318 34.88 -1.81 4.67
N LEU A 319 35.10 -0.53 4.39
CA LEU A 319 36.41 0.00 3.96
C LEU A 319 37.22 0.49 5.15
N ALA A 320 36.58 1.16 6.10
CA ALA A 320 37.13 1.58 7.38
C ALA A 320 36.00 1.72 8.39
N LYS A 321 36.26 1.39 9.64
CA LYS A 321 35.28 1.50 10.73
C LYS A 321 35.97 2.04 11.98
N LYS A 322 35.30 3.00 12.61
CA LYS A 322 35.61 3.42 13.98
C LYS A 322 34.62 2.76 14.92
N GLU A 323 35.06 2.30 16.07
CA GLU A 323 34.12 1.84 17.09
C GLU A 323 33.20 2.98 17.53
N TYR A 324 31.90 2.75 17.48
CA TYR A 324 30.86 3.63 17.96
C TYR A 324 29.60 2.84 18.33
N ILE A 325 28.85 3.35 19.28
CA ILE A 325 27.56 2.78 19.63
C ILE A 325 26.55 3.25 18.58
N GLN A 326 25.95 2.30 17.87
CA GLN A 326 24.94 2.62 16.87
C GLN A 326 23.60 2.91 17.59
N THR A 327 23.20 4.17 17.55
CA THR A 327 22.00 4.67 18.23
C THR A 327 21.04 5.35 17.26
N ASN A 328 21.03 4.92 16.00
CA ASN A 328 20.11 5.49 15.02
C ASN A 328 18.66 5.12 15.37
N PRO A 329 17.80 6.08 15.80
CA PRO A 329 16.43 5.79 16.21
C PRO A 329 15.57 5.15 15.11
N LEU A 330 15.92 5.37 13.82
CA LEU A 330 15.20 4.79 12.68
C LEU A 330 15.50 3.31 12.47
N THR A 331 16.61 2.80 12.99
CA THR A 331 17.04 1.40 12.80
C THR A 331 17.00 0.58 14.06
N VAL A 332 17.23 1.15 15.23
CA VAL A 332 17.31 0.44 16.52
C VAL A 332 16.06 -0.38 16.82
N LEU A 333 14.86 0.19 16.67
CA LEU A 333 13.62 -0.53 16.93
C LEU A 333 13.43 -1.73 15.99
N MET A 334 13.84 -1.60 14.72
CA MET A 334 13.78 -2.70 13.76
C MET A 334 14.86 -3.74 14.04
N GLU A 335 16.04 -3.33 14.44
CA GLU A 335 17.14 -4.23 14.82
C GLU A 335 16.77 -5.06 16.04
N ASP A 336 16.21 -4.43 17.08
CA ASP A 336 15.72 -5.12 18.30
C ASP A 336 14.60 -6.10 17.97
N TYR A 337 13.62 -5.69 17.15
CA TYR A 337 12.57 -6.59 16.67
C TYR A 337 13.14 -7.81 15.92
N ASN A 338 14.12 -7.60 15.04
CA ASN A 338 14.78 -8.69 14.32
C ASN A 338 15.51 -9.65 15.25
N VAL A 339 16.15 -9.16 16.32
CA VAL A 339 16.77 -9.98 17.36
C VAL A 339 15.71 -10.81 18.09
N ILE A 340 14.56 -10.21 18.43
CA ILE A 340 13.43 -10.91 19.06
C ILE A 340 12.92 -12.02 18.13
N MET A 341 12.72 -11.74 16.85
CA MET A 341 12.30 -12.73 15.84
C MET A 341 13.33 -13.84 15.63
N GLU A 342 14.63 -13.50 15.65
CA GLU A 342 15.68 -14.52 15.59
C GLU A 342 15.62 -15.45 16.79
N ARG A 343 15.42 -14.93 18.02
CA ARG A 343 15.24 -15.73 19.23
C ARG A 343 14.00 -16.61 19.18
N LYS A 344 12.90 -16.15 18.58
CA LYS A 344 11.69 -16.95 18.36
C LYS A 344 11.98 -18.15 17.45
N ASN A 345 12.67 -17.93 16.34
CA ASN A 345 12.93 -18.94 15.32
C ASN A 345 14.13 -19.84 15.64
N HIS A 346 15.12 -19.32 16.35
CA HIS A 346 16.37 -20.01 16.73
C HIS A 346 16.64 -19.79 18.23
N PRO A 347 15.98 -20.58 19.10
CA PRO A 347 16.09 -20.44 20.56
C PRO A 347 17.55 -20.50 21.04
N LYS A 348 17.91 -19.61 21.98
CA LYS A 348 19.22 -19.57 22.60
C LYS A 348 19.08 -19.79 24.09
N GLU A 349 19.86 -20.73 24.64
CA GLU A 349 19.88 -21.04 26.07
C GLU A 349 20.21 -19.79 26.91
N GLY A 350 19.47 -19.60 28.00
CA GLY A 350 19.62 -18.45 28.91
C GLY A 350 19.00 -17.15 28.39
N SER A 351 18.30 -17.14 27.24
CA SER A 351 17.63 -15.95 26.71
C SER A 351 16.30 -15.69 27.44
N TYR A 352 16.14 -14.48 27.97
CA TYR A 352 14.86 -14.03 28.54
C TYR A 352 13.74 -14.01 27.51
N THR A 353 14.01 -13.58 26.27
CA THR A 353 13.05 -13.60 25.18
C THR A 353 12.53 -15.01 24.90
N ASN A 354 13.41 -16.02 24.88
CA ASN A 354 13.00 -17.41 24.72
C ASN A 354 12.17 -17.91 25.90
N TYR A 355 12.51 -17.53 27.13
CA TYR A 355 11.70 -17.83 28.29
C TYR A 355 10.26 -17.30 28.14
N LEU A 356 10.07 -16.10 27.59
CA LEU A 356 8.73 -15.55 27.34
C LEU A 356 7.97 -16.36 26.32
N PHE A 357 8.58 -16.72 25.18
CA PHE A 357 7.95 -17.56 24.15
C PHE A 357 7.64 -18.97 24.66
N ASP A 358 8.53 -19.58 25.43
CA ASP A 358 8.32 -20.91 26.01
C ASP A 358 7.15 -20.95 27.03
N LYS A 359 6.92 -19.86 27.76
CA LYS A 359 5.80 -19.71 28.68
C LYS A 359 4.49 -19.33 28.00
N GLY A 360 4.56 -18.92 26.72
CA GLY A 360 3.43 -18.63 25.87
C GLY A 360 2.73 -17.29 26.15
N ILE A 361 1.64 -17.09 25.41
CA ILE A 361 0.94 -15.80 25.33
C ILE A 361 0.50 -15.25 26.69
N ASP A 362 0.05 -16.12 27.60
CA ASP A 362 -0.41 -15.66 28.92
C ASP A 362 0.72 -15.00 29.75
N LYS A 363 1.95 -15.52 29.62
CA LYS A 363 3.11 -14.91 30.29
C LYS A 363 3.52 -13.61 29.64
N ILE A 364 3.48 -13.54 28.30
CA ILE A 364 3.76 -12.32 27.52
C ILE A 364 2.74 -11.24 27.89
N LEU A 365 1.44 -11.56 27.84
CA LEU A 365 0.37 -10.63 28.21
C LEU A 365 0.46 -10.19 29.67
N LYS A 366 0.87 -11.10 30.59
CA LYS A 366 1.11 -10.74 31.98
C LYS A 366 2.22 -9.68 32.10
N LYS A 367 3.33 -9.86 31.34
CA LYS A 367 4.42 -8.86 31.31
C LYS A 367 3.97 -7.53 30.71
N VAL A 368 3.32 -7.54 29.54
CA VAL A 368 2.74 -6.34 28.95
C VAL A 368 1.76 -5.65 29.92
N GLY A 369 0.99 -6.43 30.68
CA GLY A 369 0.06 -5.91 31.71
C GLY A 369 0.76 -5.37 32.95
N GLU A 370 1.86 -6.02 33.39
CA GLU A 370 2.72 -5.53 34.47
C GLU A 370 3.30 -4.18 34.04
N GLU A 371 3.97 -4.09 32.87
CA GLU A 371 4.52 -2.84 32.32
C GLU A 371 3.45 -1.76 32.06
N ALA A 372 2.27 -2.18 31.53
CA ALA A 372 1.15 -1.24 31.33
C ALA A 372 0.50 -0.81 32.66
N THR A 373 0.59 -1.62 33.72
CA THR A 373 0.07 -1.28 35.06
C THR A 373 1.11 -0.44 35.81
N GLU A 374 2.37 -0.79 35.67
CA GLU A 374 3.51 0.01 36.08
C GLU A 374 3.49 1.35 35.31
N CYS A 375 3.31 1.39 33.97
CA CYS A 375 2.98 2.60 33.22
C CYS A 375 1.67 3.28 33.68
N GLY A 376 0.78 2.59 34.33
CA GLY A 376 -0.47 3.14 34.91
C GLY A 376 -0.25 3.74 36.30
N GLU A 377 0.53 3.09 37.13
CA GLU A 377 1.14 3.65 38.36
C GLU A 377 2.19 4.69 37.98
N GLU A 378 2.98 4.46 36.93
CA GLU A 378 4.02 5.33 36.38
C GLU A 378 3.50 6.39 35.41
N ALA A 379 2.30 6.27 34.80
CA ALA A 379 1.62 7.46 34.25
C ALA A 379 1.34 8.46 35.37
N THR A 380 1.18 7.98 36.59
CA THR A 380 1.18 8.83 37.81
C THR A 380 2.61 9.21 38.19
N GLU A 381 3.59 8.35 38.02
CA GLU A 381 5.03 8.62 38.23
C GLU A 381 5.69 9.36 37.07
N ILE A 382 5.27 9.11 35.81
CA ILE A 382 5.56 9.97 34.65
C ILE A 382 5.03 11.41 34.89
N VAL A 383 3.84 11.54 35.43
CA VAL A 383 3.32 12.87 35.85
C VAL A 383 4.10 13.41 37.06
N ILE A 384 4.58 12.54 37.95
CA ILE A 384 5.41 12.89 39.10
C ILE A 384 6.87 13.14 38.67
N ALA A 385 7.46 12.32 37.80
CA ALA A 385 8.79 12.47 37.21
C ALA A 385 8.84 13.66 36.23
N ALA A 386 7.75 13.97 35.53
CA ALA A 386 7.61 15.22 34.77
C ALA A 386 7.56 16.44 35.70
N LYS A 387 7.25 16.28 37.00
CA LYS A 387 7.35 17.28 38.03
C LYS A 387 8.68 17.23 38.82
N ASN A 388 9.34 16.08 38.82
CA ASN A 388 10.68 15.89 39.36
C ASN A 388 11.57 15.42 38.20
N PRO A 389 12.48 16.23 37.64
CA PRO A 389 13.12 15.95 36.37
C PRO A 389 14.21 14.86 36.48
N ASP A 390 13.82 13.59 36.64
CA ASP A 390 14.68 12.44 36.40
C ASP A 390 14.37 11.81 35.02
N ALA A 391 15.07 12.31 34.02
CA ALA A 391 14.93 11.81 32.62
C ALA A 391 15.51 10.41 32.43
N GLU A 392 16.35 9.91 33.34
CA GLU A 392 17.01 8.61 33.20
C GLU A 392 16.04 7.47 33.50
N GLU A 393 15.28 7.60 34.59
CA GLU A 393 14.26 6.61 34.97
C GLU A 393 13.14 6.53 33.92
N LEU A 394 12.62 7.68 33.50
CA LEU A 394 11.61 7.74 32.43
C LEU A 394 12.09 7.09 31.13
N ARG A 395 13.35 7.28 30.75
CA ARG A 395 13.93 6.67 29.56
C ARG A 395 14.01 5.15 29.70
N TYR A 396 14.39 4.66 30.87
CA TYR A 396 14.50 3.23 31.16
C TYR A 396 13.14 2.54 31.01
N GLU A 397 12.10 3.08 31.63
CA GLU A 397 10.76 2.50 31.64
C GLU A 397 10.08 2.52 30.26
N ILE A 398 10.25 3.61 29.50
CA ILE A 398 9.78 3.65 28.11
C ILE A 398 10.47 2.56 27.25
N ALA A 399 11.76 2.34 27.45
CA ALA A 399 12.50 1.32 26.69
C ALA A 399 12.01 -0.09 27.06
N ASP A 400 11.76 -0.37 28.34
CA ASP A 400 11.28 -1.67 28.80
C ASP A 400 9.85 -1.96 28.30
N PHE A 401 8.96 -0.97 28.40
CA PHE A 401 7.63 -1.07 27.80
C PHE A 401 7.68 -1.36 26.29
N LEU A 402 8.50 -0.63 25.53
CA LEU A 402 8.68 -0.87 24.10
C LEU A 402 9.22 -2.29 23.81
N TYR A 403 10.14 -2.78 24.64
CA TYR A 403 10.66 -4.14 24.50
C TYR A 403 9.56 -5.20 24.64
N HIS A 404 8.75 -5.13 25.70
CA HIS A 404 7.66 -6.10 25.91
C HIS A 404 6.56 -5.97 24.84
N MET A 405 6.30 -4.76 24.33
CA MET A 405 5.42 -4.56 23.17
C MET A 405 5.97 -5.24 21.91
N MET A 406 7.29 -5.15 21.64
CA MET A 406 7.90 -5.86 20.50
C MET A 406 7.80 -7.37 20.62
N VAL A 407 7.95 -7.93 21.84
CA VAL A 407 7.76 -9.37 22.07
C VAL A 407 6.32 -9.78 21.77
N LEU A 408 5.33 -9.00 22.22
CA LEU A 408 3.92 -9.25 21.90
C LEU A 408 3.64 -9.12 20.39
N MET A 409 4.18 -8.09 19.73
CA MET A 409 4.06 -7.93 18.29
C MET A 409 4.59 -9.16 17.55
N ALA A 410 5.77 -9.65 17.93
CA ALA A 410 6.37 -10.86 17.34
C ALA A 410 5.51 -12.12 17.55
N GLU A 411 4.88 -12.26 18.70
CA GLU A 411 3.95 -13.38 18.98
C GLU A 411 2.68 -13.30 18.13
N CYS A 412 2.14 -12.09 17.95
CA CYS A 412 0.93 -11.83 17.18
C CYS A 412 1.19 -11.70 15.66
N GLY A 413 2.44 -11.81 15.20
CA GLY A 413 2.80 -11.69 13.78
C GLY A 413 2.70 -10.26 13.22
N LEU A 414 2.82 -9.25 14.10
CA LEU A 414 2.88 -7.83 13.71
C LEU A 414 4.33 -7.35 13.66
N ASP A 415 4.60 -6.35 12.81
CA ASP A 415 5.88 -5.66 12.74
C ASP A 415 5.74 -4.13 12.82
N TRP A 416 6.87 -3.41 12.80
CA TRP A 416 6.86 -1.95 12.85
C TRP A 416 6.24 -1.30 11.63
N ASN A 417 6.19 -2.00 10.47
CA ASN A 417 5.50 -1.45 9.29
C ASN A 417 4.00 -1.40 9.52
N ASP A 418 3.42 -2.43 10.18
CA ASP A 418 2.00 -2.47 10.54
C ASP A 418 1.65 -1.29 11.45
N ILE A 419 2.46 -1.09 12.50
CA ILE A 419 2.22 -0.03 13.49
C ILE A 419 2.40 1.37 12.88
N THR A 420 3.47 1.58 12.13
CA THR A 420 3.75 2.90 11.53
C THR A 420 2.73 3.26 10.45
N LYS A 421 2.23 2.28 9.70
CA LYS A 421 1.17 2.49 8.71
C LYS A 421 -0.12 2.95 9.35
N GLU A 422 -0.54 2.31 10.45
CA GLU A 422 -1.70 2.74 11.23
C GLU A 422 -1.52 4.16 11.80
N LEU A 423 -0.32 4.51 12.26
CA LEU A 423 -0.03 5.86 12.74
C LEU A 423 -0.13 6.91 11.62
N VAL A 424 0.30 6.58 10.41
CA VAL A 424 0.18 7.46 9.23
C VAL A 424 -1.28 7.66 8.85
N ASN A 425 -2.10 6.61 8.89
CA ASN A 425 -3.53 6.67 8.57
C ASN A 425 -4.35 7.54 9.53
N ARG A 426 -3.81 7.85 10.72
CA ARG A 426 -4.45 8.72 11.73
C ARG A 426 -4.08 10.21 11.60
N ARG A 427 -3.23 10.56 10.65
CA ARG A 427 -2.82 11.95 10.37
C ARG A 427 -3.79 12.63 9.40
#